data_485d5d57d40c9a101d342d5c0879a7d5
#
_entry.id   485d5d57d40c9a101d342d5c0879a7d5
#
_cell.length_a   1.000
_cell.length_b   1.000
_cell.length_c   1.000
_cell.angle_alpha   90.00
_cell.angle_beta   90.00
_cell.angle_gamma   90.00
#
_symmetry.space_group_name_H-M   'P 1'
#
loop_
_entity.id
_entity.type
_entity.pdbx_description
1 polymer ?
#
loop_
_entity_poly.entity_id
_entity_poly.type
_entity_poly.pdbx_seq_one_letter_code
_entity_poly.pdbx_strand_id
1 'polypeptide(L)'
;MSSLRLVALPLCTWLVLTASAESGSPPAPTTLNWVLPVRSARLSPGAVQPRTLSLPGMTPLFLVGQDTTSLEWLSRHAQALQKLGANGLAVEVDDARALRRIQMTAPGLNIWPVSGDDIAEGLELEHYPVLITPTGLEQ
;
A
#
# COMPACT_ATOMS: atom_id res chain seq x y z
N MET A 1 71.38 4.87 -7.99
CA MET A 1 70.41 4.25 -8.91
C MET A 1 69.08 4.07 -8.17
N SER A 2 68.25 5.02 -8.31
CA SER A 2 66.95 4.94 -7.74
C SER A 2 65.98 4.37 -8.77
N SER A 3 65.58 3.18 -8.57
CA SER A 3 64.49 2.63 -9.35
C SER A 3 63.19 3.15 -8.81
N LEU A 4 62.59 4.05 -9.52
CA LEU A 4 61.23 4.47 -9.23
C LEU A 4 60.31 3.31 -9.53
N ARG A 5 59.88 2.68 -8.49
CA ARG A 5 58.77 1.76 -8.62
C ARG A 5 57.47 2.53 -8.55
N LEU A 6 56.89 2.75 -9.69
CA LEU A 6 55.52 3.18 -9.74
C LEU A 6 54.65 2.01 -9.24
N VAL A 7 54.27 2.14 -8.02
CA VAL A 7 53.20 1.27 -7.51
C VAL A 7 51.93 1.80 -8.12
N ALA A 8 51.50 1.19 -9.17
CA ALA A 8 50.15 1.40 -9.67
C ALA A 8 49.20 0.88 -8.59
N LEU A 9 48.65 1.78 -7.81
CA LEU A 9 47.53 1.47 -6.96
C LEU A 9 46.37 1.05 -7.87
N PRO A 10 45.84 -0.16 -7.70
CA PRO A 10 44.62 -0.47 -8.39
C PRO A 10 43.58 0.49 -7.87
N LEU A 11 43.06 1.30 -8.75
CA LEU A 11 41.82 1.96 -8.52
C LEU A 11 40.79 0.86 -8.26
N CYS A 12 40.54 0.61 -6.98
CA CYS A 12 39.32 -0.07 -6.61
C CYS A 12 38.20 0.88 -6.99
N THR A 13 37.71 0.74 -8.18
CA THR A 13 36.42 1.28 -8.52
C THR A 13 35.44 0.55 -7.64
N TRP A 14 35.10 1.17 -6.55
CA TRP A 14 33.95 0.78 -5.76
C TRP A 14 32.74 1.02 -6.65
N LEU A 15 32.30 -0.03 -7.28
CA LEU A 15 30.98 -0.04 -7.86
C LEU A 15 30.05 0.03 -6.67
N VAL A 16 29.68 1.23 -6.30
CA VAL A 16 28.55 1.42 -5.41
C VAL A 16 27.33 1.06 -6.22
N LEU A 17 26.93 -0.19 -6.13
CA LEU A 17 25.60 -0.57 -6.50
C LEU A 17 24.70 0.15 -5.49
N THR A 18 24.31 1.36 -5.82
CA THR A 18 23.16 1.95 -5.21
C THR A 18 21.98 1.14 -5.71
N ALA A 19 21.67 0.07 -5.01
CA ALA A 19 20.35 -0.48 -5.09
C ALA A 19 19.45 0.66 -4.60
N SER A 20 18.91 1.41 -5.53
CA SER A 20 17.79 2.28 -5.23
C SER A 20 16.70 1.33 -4.76
N ALA A 21 16.58 1.23 -3.45
CA ALA A 21 15.40 0.66 -2.88
C ALA A 21 14.26 1.55 -3.36
N GLU A 22 13.61 1.12 -4.41
CA GLU A 22 12.34 1.71 -4.79
C GLU A 22 11.39 1.47 -3.63
N SER A 23 11.32 2.45 -2.74
CA SER A 23 10.38 2.44 -1.68
C SER A 23 8.99 2.57 -2.30
N GLY A 24 8.38 1.43 -2.57
CA GLY A 24 6.99 1.24 -2.43
C GLY A 24 5.99 2.04 -3.24
N SER A 25 6.31 2.59 -4.40
CA SER A 25 5.24 3.02 -5.31
C SER A 25 4.63 1.79 -5.97
N PRO A 26 3.31 1.59 -5.87
CA PRO A 26 2.67 0.48 -6.56
C PRO A 26 2.88 0.61 -8.07
N PRO A 27 2.98 -0.51 -8.81
CA PRO A 27 3.04 -0.48 -10.26
C PRO A 27 1.85 0.25 -10.87
N ALA A 28 2.00 0.75 -12.11
CA ALA A 28 0.91 1.38 -12.82
C ALA A 28 -0.27 0.40 -12.99
N PRO A 29 -1.53 0.88 -13.00
CA PRO A 29 -2.70 0.02 -13.16
C PRO A 29 -2.65 -0.90 -14.38
N THR A 30 -2.10 -0.41 -15.50
CA THR A 30 -1.94 -1.19 -16.73
C THR A 30 -0.99 -2.37 -16.56
N THR A 31 0.04 -2.23 -15.69
CA THR A 31 0.99 -3.29 -15.38
C THR A 31 0.36 -4.36 -14.48
N LEU A 32 -0.66 -4.00 -13.71
CA LEU A 32 -1.36 -4.88 -12.79
C LEU A 32 -2.59 -5.55 -13.39
N ASN A 33 -2.81 -5.37 -14.69
CA ASN A 33 -4.01 -5.89 -15.38
C ASN A 33 -4.19 -7.40 -15.22
N TRP A 34 -3.09 -8.13 -15.09
CA TRP A 34 -3.09 -9.58 -14.93
C TRP A 34 -3.59 -10.06 -13.55
N VAL A 35 -3.59 -9.19 -12.54
CA VAL A 35 -4.15 -9.51 -11.21
C VAL A 35 -5.61 -9.10 -11.06
N LEU A 36 -6.16 -8.34 -12.01
CA LEU A 36 -7.53 -7.86 -11.98
C LEU A 36 -8.48 -8.83 -12.70
N PRO A 37 -9.72 -8.96 -12.28
CA PRO A 37 -10.34 -8.28 -11.13
C PRO A 37 -9.87 -8.81 -9.77
N VAL A 38 -9.98 -7.95 -8.75
CA VAL A 38 -9.79 -8.34 -7.36
C VAL A 38 -11.14 -8.38 -6.67
N ARG A 39 -11.41 -9.47 -5.98
CA ARG A 39 -12.65 -9.71 -5.25
C ARG A 39 -12.35 -10.07 -3.81
N SER A 40 -13.20 -9.58 -2.91
CA SER A 40 -13.14 -9.90 -1.50
C SER A 40 -14.52 -10.36 -1.05
N ALA A 41 -14.76 -11.66 -1.13
CA ALA A 41 -16.07 -12.26 -0.91
C ALA A 41 -16.59 -12.04 0.52
N ARG A 42 -15.69 -11.84 1.49
CA ARG A 42 -16.04 -11.62 2.89
C ARG A 42 -16.34 -10.17 3.22
N LEU A 43 -16.08 -9.25 2.30
CA LEU A 43 -16.17 -7.82 2.52
C LEU A 43 -17.19 -7.18 1.58
N SER A 44 -17.86 -6.17 2.08
CA SER A 44 -18.75 -5.32 1.30
C SER A 44 -18.68 -3.87 1.82
N PRO A 45 -19.06 -2.88 1.00
CA PRO A 45 -19.14 -1.51 1.51
C PRO A 45 -20.14 -1.42 2.66
N GLY A 46 -19.76 -0.75 3.73
CA GLY A 46 -20.65 -0.56 4.88
C GLY A 46 -19.99 0.10 6.07
N ALA A 47 -20.76 0.28 7.13
CA ALA A 47 -20.29 0.89 8.35
C ALA A 47 -19.40 -0.08 9.16
N VAL A 48 -18.29 0.43 9.66
CA VAL A 48 -17.37 -0.30 10.54
C VAL A 48 -17.45 0.29 11.94
N GLN A 49 -17.71 -0.56 12.91
CA GLN A 49 -17.71 -0.16 14.31
C GLN A 49 -16.27 -0.02 14.81
N PRO A 50 -15.91 1.08 15.49
CA PRO A 50 -14.61 1.20 16.14
C PRO A 50 -14.38 0.06 17.12
N ARG A 51 -13.17 -0.49 17.10
CA ARG A 51 -12.81 -1.62 17.96
C ARG A 51 -11.34 -1.51 18.34
N THR A 52 -11.05 -1.80 19.62
CA THR A 52 -9.67 -1.85 20.09
C THR A 52 -9.00 -3.13 19.62
N LEU A 53 -7.78 -2.99 19.10
CA LEU A 53 -6.93 -4.11 18.68
C LEU A 53 -5.61 -4.05 19.42
N SER A 54 -4.87 -5.16 19.40
CA SER A 54 -3.49 -5.24 19.87
C SER A 54 -2.66 -5.91 18.79
N LEU A 55 -2.05 -5.11 17.92
CA LEU A 55 -1.24 -5.55 16.79
C LEU A 55 0.13 -4.83 16.83
N PRO A 56 0.96 -5.11 17.85
CA PRO A 56 2.21 -4.38 18.02
C PRO A 56 3.14 -4.57 16.83
N GLY A 57 3.75 -3.47 16.38
CA GLY A 57 4.67 -3.47 15.26
C GLY A 57 4.01 -3.43 13.88
N MET A 58 2.70 -3.41 13.80
CA MET A 58 1.99 -3.33 12.53
C MET A 58 2.08 -1.91 11.95
N THR A 59 2.38 -1.81 10.66
CA THR A 59 2.21 -0.56 9.92
C THR A 59 0.71 -0.32 9.68
N PRO A 60 0.20 0.90 9.89
CA PRO A 60 -1.19 1.20 9.57
C PRO A 60 -1.57 0.81 8.15
N LEU A 61 -2.73 0.20 8.00
CA LEU A 61 -3.25 -0.33 6.75
C LEU A 61 -4.70 0.11 6.57
N PHE A 62 -5.07 0.54 5.38
CA PHE A 62 -6.47 0.83 5.10
C PHE A 62 -6.98 -0.04 3.95
N LEU A 63 -8.26 -0.36 4.00
CA LEU A 63 -8.97 -1.11 2.98
C LEU A 63 -9.99 -0.21 2.31
N VAL A 64 -10.00 -0.18 0.99
CA VAL A 64 -10.96 0.58 0.19
C VAL A 64 -11.39 -0.25 -1.02
N GLY A 65 -12.56 0.08 -1.55
CA GLY A 65 -13.05 -0.47 -2.80
C GLY A 65 -13.19 0.60 -3.87
N GLN A 66 -13.78 0.21 -4.99
CA GLN A 66 -14.06 1.11 -6.12
C GLN A 66 -15.37 1.89 -5.97
N ASP A 67 -16.15 1.59 -4.95
CA ASP A 67 -17.46 2.20 -4.70
C ASP A 67 -17.33 3.66 -4.26
N THR A 68 -18.42 4.42 -4.44
CA THR A 68 -18.48 5.83 -4.13
C THR A 68 -18.17 6.12 -2.65
N THR A 69 -18.68 5.29 -1.75
CA THR A 69 -18.43 5.46 -0.30
C THR A 69 -16.94 5.35 0.02
N SER A 70 -16.25 4.36 -0.56
CA SER A 70 -14.80 4.21 -0.40
C SER A 70 -14.02 5.40 -0.95
N LEU A 71 -14.39 5.89 -2.13
CA LEU A 71 -13.71 7.02 -2.75
C LEU A 71 -13.90 8.31 -1.96
N GLU A 72 -15.09 8.56 -1.46
CA GLU A 72 -15.37 9.72 -0.60
C GLU A 72 -14.59 9.65 0.71
N TRP A 73 -14.57 8.48 1.34
CA TRP A 73 -13.81 8.24 2.56
C TRP A 73 -12.32 8.47 2.34
N LEU A 74 -11.78 7.90 1.27
CA LEU A 74 -10.38 8.04 0.90
C LEU A 74 -10.00 9.50 0.65
N SER A 75 -10.83 10.24 -0.07
CA SER A 75 -10.64 11.66 -0.33
C SER A 75 -10.59 12.48 0.96
N ARG A 76 -11.49 12.21 1.91
CA ARG A 76 -11.55 12.91 3.18
C ARG A 76 -10.37 12.61 4.10
N HIS A 77 -9.86 11.38 4.05
CA HIS A 77 -8.83 10.91 4.97
C HIS A 77 -7.42 10.87 4.37
N ALA A 78 -7.25 11.23 3.12
CA ALA A 78 -5.98 11.09 2.40
C ALA A 78 -4.80 11.72 3.14
N GLN A 79 -4.95 12.94 3.66
CA GLN A 79 -3.87 13.61 4.40
C GLN A 79 -3.53 12.92 5.71
N ALA A 80 -4.54 12.50 6.45
CA ALA A 80 -4.34 11.81 7.72
C ALA A 80 -3.66 10.45 7.49
N LEU A 81 -4.08 9.72 6.47
CA LEU A 81 -3.47 8.44 6.10
C LEU A 81 -2.02 8.61 5.68
N GLN A 82 -1.71 9.67 4.95
CA GLN A 82 -0.35 9.98 4.53
C GLN A 82 0.54 10.30 5.74
N LYS A 83 0.04 11.08 6.69
CA LYS A 83 0.77 11.40 7.92
C LYS A 83 1.05 10.16 8.78
N LEU A 84 0.14 9.20 8.78
CA LEU A 84 0.30 7.93 9.48
C LEU A 84 1.29 6.99 8.78
N GLY A 85 1.67 7.27 7.55
CA GLY A 85 2.43 6.33 6.73
C GLY A 85 1.64 5.07 6.40
N ALA A 86 0.31 5.18 6.30
CA ALA A 86 -0.55 4.03 6.02
C ALA A 86 -0.40 3.56 4.58
N ASN A 87 -0.41 2.25 4.39
CA ASN A 87 -0.53 1.62 3.07
C ASN A 87 -1.98 1.21 2.84
N GLY A 88 -2.38 1.17 1.57
CA GLY A 88 -3.73 0.83 1.20
C GLY A 88 -3.85 -0.45 0.40
N LEU A 89 -4.95 -1.15 0.60
CA LEU A 89 -5.37 -2.26 -0.22
C LEU A 89 -6.69 -1.92 -0.91
N ALA A 90 -6.70 -2.02 -2.24
CA ALA A 90 -7.92 -1.95 -3.03
C ALA A 90 -8.48 -3.36 -3.09
N VAL A 91 -9.48 -3.63 -2.26
CA VAL A 91 -9.98 -4.99 -2.01
C VAL A 91 -11.10 -5.43 -2.95
N GLU A 92 -11.65 -4.50 -3.72
CA GLU A 92 -12.67 -4.78 -4.73
C GLU A 92 -12.43 -3.87 -5.93
N VAL A 93 -11.94 -4.43 -7.03
CA VAL A 93 -11.54 -3.69 -8.22
C VAL A 93 -11.86 -4.50 -9.47
N ASP A 94 -12.70 -3.96 -10.35
CA ASP A 94 -13.12 -4.64 -11.58
C ASP A 94 -12.03 -4.66 -12.64
N ASP A 95 -11.35 -3.53 -12.86
CA ASP A 95 -10.41 -3.33 -13.95
C ASP A 95 -9.38 -2.24 -13.66
N ALA A 96 -8.46 -2.03 -14.59
CA ALA A 96 -7.41 -1.04 -14.47
C ALA A 96 -7.96 0.40 -14.35
N ARG A 97 -9.09 0.70 -14.95
CA ARG A 97 -9.73 2.02 -14.85
C ARG A 97 -10.22 2.28 -13.43
N ALA A 98 -10.86 1.29 -12.81
CA ALA A 98 -11.31 1.38 -11.43
C ALA A 98 -10.12 1.55 -10.47
N LEU A 99 -9.05 0.79 -10.66
CA LEU A 99 -7.84 0.93 -9.85
C LEU A 99 -7.22 2.31 -9.99
N ARG A 100 -7.13 2.83 -11.21
CA ARG A 100 -6.62 4.19 -11.45
C ARG A 100 -7.46 5.23 -10.72
N ARG A 101 -8.77 5.09 -10.73
CA ARG A 101 -9.69 6.01 -10.04
C ARG A 101 -9.42 6.03 -8.54
N ILE A 102 -9.22 4.87 -7.94
CA ILE A 102 -8.85 4.75 -6.52
C ILE A 102 -7.51 5.44 -6.26
N GLN A 103 -6.49 5.13 -7.03
CA GLN A 103 -5.15 5.68 -6.85
C GLN A 103 -5.11 7.20 -7.05
N MET A 104 -5.86 7.73 -8.01
CA MET A 104 -5.91 9.16 -8.28
C MET A 104 -6.73 9.94 -7.25
N THR A 105 -7.57 9.28 -6.50
CA THR A 105 -8.30 9.91 -5.39
C THR A 105 -7.35 10.31 -4.25
N ALA A 106 -6.26 9.57 -4.08
CA ALA A 106 -5.24 9.84 -3.07
C ALA A 106 -3.84 9.58 -3.64
N PRO A 107 -3.33 10.45 -4.51
CA PRO A 107 -2.10 10.18 -5.28
C PRO A 107 -0.84 10.09 -4.42
N GLY A 108 -0.84 10.59 -3.20
CA GLY A 108 0.28 10.49 -2.27
C GLY A 108 0.34 9.17 -1.47
N LEU A 109 -0.60 8.27 -1.70
CA LEU A 109 -0.70 7.00 -0.97
C LEU A 109 -0.36 5.82 -1.86
N ASN A 110 0.25 4.79 -1.27
CA ASN A 110 0.51 3.52 -1.93
C ASN A 110 -0.70 2.61 -1.76
N ILE A 111 -1.37 2.29 -2.86
CA ILE A 111 -2.58 1.47 -2.86
C ILE A 111 -2.40 0.31 -3.81
N TRP A 112 -2.50 -0.91 -3.29
CA TRP A 112 -2.29 -2.16 -4.03
C TRP A 112 -3.60 -2.91 -4.23
N PRO A 113 -3.84 -3.48 -5.42
CA PRO A 113 -5.00 -4.33 -5.65
C PRO A 113 -4.74 -5.72 -5.05
N VAL A 114 -5.36 -6.00 -3.93
CA VAL A 114 -5.20 -7.27 -3.20
C VAL A 114 -6.50 -7.63 -2.53
N SER A 115 -6.89 -8.91 -2.56
CA SER A 115 -8.05 -9.40 -1.82
C SER A 115 -7.86 -9.16 -0.33
N GLY A 116 -8.90 -8.70 0.33
CA GLY A 116 -8.93 -8.47 1.77
C GLY A 116 -9.49 -9.64 2.58
N ASP A 117 -9.77 -10.77 1.96
CA ASP A 117 -10.44 -11.89 2.63
C ASP A 117 -9.67 -12.44 3.82
N ASP A 118 -8.34 -12.56 3.71
CA ASP A 118 -7.49 -13.05 4.80
C ASP A 118 -7.52 -12.10 5.99
N ILE A 119 -7.45 -10.80 5.75
CA ILE A 119 -7.52 -9.77 6.78
C ILE A 119 -8.91 -9.76 7.40
N ALA A 120 -9.94 -9.85 6.58
CA ALA A 120 -11.33 -9.90 7.03
C ALA A 120 -11.56 -11.09 7.95
N GLU A 121 -11.06 -12.25 7.60
CA GLU A 121 -11.17 -13.45 8.44
C GLU A 121 -10.40 -13.27 9.76
N GLY A 122 -9.16 -12.80 9.69
CA GLY A 122 -8.31 -12.66 10.87
C GLY A 122 -8.81 -11.62 11.86
N LEU A 123 -9.42 -10.55 11.40
CA LEU A 123 -9.93 -9.45 12.22
C LEU A 123 -11.45 -9.46 12.38
N GLU A 124 -12.14 -10.43 11.82
CA GLU A 124 -13.61 -10.50 11.82
C GLU A 124 -14.25 -9.23 11.23
N LEU A 125 -13.69 -8.78 10.10
CA LEU A 125 -14.20 -7.63 9.37
C LEU A 125 -15.26 -8.07 8.35
N GLU A 126 -16.30 -7.23 8.19
CA GLU A 126 -17.36 -7.45 7.22
C GLU A 126 -17.44 -6.34 6.19
N HIS A 127 -16.89 -5.16 6.49
CA HIS A 127 -17.08 -3.96 5.68
C HIS A 127 -15.79 -3.17 5.48
N TYR A 128 -15.80 -2.38 4.43
CA TYR A 128 -14.81 -1.34 4.13
C TYR A 128 -15.56 -0.07 3.71
N PRO A 129 -14.97 1.13 3.66
CA PRO A 129 -13.60 1.46 3.99
C PRO A 129 -13.29 1.35 5.49
N VAL A 130 -12.05 1.05 5.82
CA VAL A 130 -11.61 0.93 7.20
C VAL A 130 -10.12 1.20 7.33
N LEU A 131 -9.73 1.85 8.43
CA LEU A 131 -8.34 2.02 8.83
C LEU A 131 -8.01 1.04 9.95
N ILE A 132 -6.96 0.27 9.76
CA ILE A 132 -6.45 -0.70 10.73
C ILE A 132 -5.14 -0.16 11.26
N THR A 133 -5.08 0.10 12.55
CA THR A 133 -3.88 0.56 13.26
C THR A 133 -3.43 -0.49 14.27
N PRO A 134 -2.20 -0.37 14.82
CA PRO A 134 -1.77 -1.29 15.89
C PRO A 134 -2.70 -1.33 17.10
N THR A 135 -3.51 -0.30 17.30
CA THR A 135 -4.37 -0.15 18.49
C THR A 135 -5.86 -0.25 18.20
N GLY A 136 -6.28 -0.25 16.95
CA GLY A 136 -7.72 -0.33 16.70
C GLY A 136 -8.14 -0.27 15.23
N LEU A 137 -9.46 -0.40 15.06
CA LEU A 137 -10.17 -0.19 13.81
C LEU A 137 -10.88 1.16 13.85
N GLU A 138 -10.84 1.89 12.74
CA GLU A 138 -11.50 3.18 12.59
C GLU A 138 -12.08 3.30 11.17
N GLN A 139 -13.15 4.08 11.07
CA GLN A 139 -13.73 4.39 9.76
C GLN A 139 -13.84 5.89 9.54
#